data_54efe8e37ba0ae64d19621b251a40433
#
_entry.id   54efe8e37ba0ae64d19621b251a40433
#
_cell.length_a   1.000
_cell.length_b   1.000
_cell.length_c   1.000
_cell.angle_alpha   90.00
_cell.angle_beta   90.00
_cell.angle_gamma   90.00
#
_symmetry.space_group_name_H-M   'P 1'
#
loop_
_entity.id
_entity.type
_entity.pdbx_description
1 polymer ?
#
loop_
_entity_poly.entity_id
_entity_poly.type
_entity_poly.pdbx_seq_one_letter_code
_entity_poly.pdbx_strand_id
1 'polypeptide(L)'
;MHAPFTPFTAAAKLSHWLDAAARAGHFQRFPVNVDDVAASVGPQLGWPDKIVEIGKANIPGFEGGLFYVEERQGWVMLYNETITSEGRIRFTKGHELGHYMLHRGQQTEFRCTQGDMLHWSADADQEMQADEFASHLLMPLTHFREGLGDGAVDFFQLGDKSAQFGVSLTAAALRWVKSTSASALLILSRDGFMNWA
;
A
#
# COMPACT_ATOMS: atom_id res chain seq x y z
N MET A 1 -1.54 -17.30 21.36
CA MET A 1 -1.07 -16.00 20.79
C MET A 1 -0.60 -16.29 19.37
N HIS A 2 -1.23 -15.69 18.36
CA HIS A 2 -0.70 -15.76 16.99
C HIS A 2 0.55 -14.89 16.92
N ALA A 3 1.59 -15.35 16.19
CA ALA A 3 2.76 -14.54 15.90
C ALA A 3 2.31 -13.22 15.22
N PRO A 4 2.95 -12.08 15.53
CA PRO A 4 2.62 -10.82 14.89
C PRO A 4 2.82 -10.93 13.38
N PHE A 5 1.95 -10.29 12.60
CA PHE A 5 2.09 -10.21 11.16
C PHE A 5 3.38 -9.45 10.80
N THR A 6 4.07 -9.94 9.77
CA THR A 6 5.04 -9.13 9.02
C THR A 6 4.33 -8.47 7.84
N PRO A 7 4.88 -7.40 7.22
CA PRO A 7 4.30 -6.78 6.03
C PRO A 7 3.95 -7.81 4.94
N PHE A 8 4.89 -8.69 4.65
CA PHE A 8 4.69 -9.75 3.67
C PHE A 8 3.59 -10.73 4.06
N THR A 9 3.59 -11.26 5.29
CA THR A 9 2.61 -12.28 5.71
C THR A 9 1.20 -11.71 5.80
N ALA A 10 1.05 -10.45 6.24
CA ALA A 10 -0.23 -9.76 6.25
C ALA A 10 -0.78 -9.56 4.84
N ALA A 11 0.04 -8.99 3.94
CA ALA A 11 -0.36 -8.77 2.55
C ALA A 11 -0.64 -10.08 1.81
N ALA A 12 0.16 -11.12 2.01
CA ALA A 12 -0.04 -12.43 1.40
C ALA A 12 -1.36 -13.08 1.83
N LYS A 13 -1.72 -12.96 3.12
CA LYS A 13 -3.01 -13.44 3.63
C LYS A 13 -4.18 -12.75 2.93
N LEU A 14 -4.16 -11.42 2.82
CA LEU A 14 -5.21 -10.68 2.13
C LEU A 14 -5.23 -10.99 0.63
N SER A 15 -4.06 -11.06 -0.01
CA SER A 15 -3.95 -11.43 -1.42
C SER A 15 -4.58 -12.80 -1.69
N HIS A 16 -4.34 -13.80 -0.82
CA HIS A 16 -4.93 -15.12 -0.95
C HIS A 16 -6.47 -15.08 -0.86
N TRP A 17 -7.04 -14.30 0.06
CA TRP A 17 -8.49 -14.11 0.15
C TRP A 17 -9.07 -13.44 -1.10
N LEU A 18 -8.39 -12.39 -1.59
CA LEU A 18 -8.79 -11.70 -2.80
C LEU A 18 -8.72 -12.61 -4.04
N ASP A 19 -7.69 -13.44 -4.16
CA ASP A 19 -7.55 -14.41 -5.24
C ASP A 19 -8.67 -15.46 -5.20
N ALA A 20 -9.02 -15.95 -4.01
CA ALA A 20 -10.12 -16.90 -3.84
C ALA A 20 -11.47 -16.30 -4.24
N ALA A 21 -11.75 -15.08 -3.79
CA ALA A 21 -12.98 -14.37 -4.09
C ALA A 21 -13.09 -13.99 -5.58
N ALA A 22 -11.98 -13.56 -6.20
CA ALA A 22 -11.97 -13.27 -7.64
C ALA A 22 -12.20 -14.53 -8.50
N ARG A 23 -11.60 -15.67 -8.11
CA ARG A 23 -11.87 -16.96 -8.78
C ARG A 23 -13.32 -17.41 -8.63
N ALA A 24 -13.97 -17.05 -7.55
CA ALA A 24 -15.40 -17.30 -7.34
C ALA A 24 -16.31 -16.33 -8.14
N GLY A 25 -15.74 -15.37 -8.88
CA GLY A 25 -16.47 -14.45 -9.74
C GLY A 25 -17.12 -13.27 -9.01
N HIS A 26 -16.69 -12.96 -7.78
CA HIS A 26 -17.28 -11.88 -7.00
C HIS A 26 -16.86 -10.49 -7.47
N PHE A 27 -15.65 -10.35 -8.02
CA PHE A 27 -15.11 -9.07 -8.51
C PHE A 27 -13.85 -9.27 -9.38
N GLN A 28 -13.44 -8.19 -10.05
CA GLN A 28 -12.16 -8.14 -10.77
C GLN A 28 -11.00 -8.03 -9.78
N ARG A 29 -9.99 -8.90 -9.93
CA ARG A 29 -8.87 -9.00 -8.99
C ARG A 29 -8.01 -7.73 -8.89
N PHE A 30 -7.74 -7.09 -10.01
CA PHE A 30 -6.93 -5.87 -10.10
C PHE A 30 -7.61 -4.78 -10.92
N PRO A 31 -7.43 -3.53 -10.57
CA PRO A 31 -6.75 -3.01 -9.37
C PRO A 31 -7.44 -3.42 -8.07
N VAL A 32 -6.66 -3.57 -6.98
CA VAL A 32 -7.22 -3.86 -5.65
C VAL A 32 -8.12 -2.71 -5.20
N ASN A 33 -9.36 -3.01 -4.83
CA ASN A 33 -10.22 -2.06 -4.14
C ASN A 33 -9.86 -2.05 -2.64
N VAL A 34 -9.03 -1.07 -2.24
CA VAL A 34 -8.55 -0.98 -0.86
C VAL A 34 -9.68 -0.67 0.11
N ASP A 35 -10.72 0.07 -0.32
CA ASP A 35 -11.85 0.43 0.54
C ASP A 35 -12.63 -0.82 0.97
N ASP A 36 -12.89 -1.74 0.03
CA ASP A 36 -13.57 -3.01 0.34
C ASP A 36 -12.72 -3.90 1.25
N VAL A 37 -11.40 -3.95 1.02
CA VAL A 37 -10.48 -4.69 1.88
C VAL A 37 -10.48 -4.11 3.29
N ALA A 38 -10.35 -2.80 3.43
CA ALA A 38 -10.31 -2.10 4.71
C ALA A 38 -11.62 -2.28 5.51
N ALA A 39 -12.77 -2.21 4.83
CA ALA A 39 -14.06 -2.42 5.47
C ALA A 39 -14.26 -3.88 5.97
N SER A 40 -13.67 -4.85 5.26
CA SER A 40 -13.91 -6.28 5.52
C SER A 40 -12.87 -6.94 6.43
N VAL A 41 -11.64 -6.44 6.47
CA VAL A 41 -10.51 -7.14 7.10
C VAL A 41 -10.67 -7.30 8.62
N GLY A 42 -11.12 -6.27 9.33
CA GLY A 42 -11.35 -6.32 10.77
C GLY A 42 -12.38 -7.41 11.13
N PRO A 43 -13.58 -7.38 10.56
CA PRO A 43 -14.58 -8.44 10.75
C PRO A 43 -14.08 -9.84 10.40
N GLN A 44 -13.36 -10.01 9.29
CA GLN A 44 -12.82 -11.32 8.87
C GLN A 44 -11.74 -11.86 9.82
N LEU A 45 -11.01 -10.98 10.49
CA LEU A 45 -10.00 -11.35 11.50
C LEU A 45 -10.57 -11.43 12.92
N GLY A 46 -11.85 -11.11 13.11
CA GLY A 46 -12.51 -11.07 14.41
C GLY A 46 -12.01 -9.94 15.31
N TRP A 47 -11.54 -8.83 14.70
CA TRP A 47 -11.07 -7.67 15.44
C TRP A 47 -12.25 -6.76 15.83
N PRO A 48 -12.32 -6.33 17.09
CA PRO A 48 -13.41 -5.46 17.54
C PRO A 48 -13.30 -4.03 17.02
N ASP A 49 -12.09 -3.56 16.81
CA ASP A 49 -11.71 -2.19 16.41
C ASP A 49 -11.58 -2.06 14.89
N LYS A 50 -12.68 -2.18 14.17
CA LYS A 50 -12.72 -2.15 12.69
C LYS A 50 -12.51 -0.73 12.12
N ILE A 51 -12.16 -0.65 10.84
CA ILE A 51 -12.19 0.61 10.09
C ILE A 51 -13.66 0.93 9.80
N VAL A 52 -14.15 2.04 10.36
CA VAL A 52 -15.55 2.46 10.33
C VAL A 52 -15.84 3.55 9.32
N GLU A 53 -14.79 4.23 8.85
CA GLU A 53 -14.89 5.28 7.83
C GLU A 53 -13.61 5.38 7.03
N ILE A 54 -13.77 5.65 5.73
CA ILE A 54 -12.69 6.04 4.82
C ILE A 54 -13.12 7.35 4.17
N GLY A 55 -12.34 8.39 4.37
CA GLY A 55 -12.68 9.74 3.93
C GLY A 55 -11.49 10.48 3.33
N LYS A 56 -11.77 11.70 2.87
CA LYS A 56 -10.77 12.65 2.40
C LYS A 56 -10.75 13.89 3.30
N ALA A 57 -9.57 14.48 3.48
CA ALA A 57 -9.38 15.68 4.26
C ALA A 57 -8.36 16.60 3.59
N ASN A 58 -8.55 17.90 3.77
CA ASN A 58 -7.60 18.91 3.32
C ASN A 58 -6.72 19.33 4.50
N ILE A 59 -5.63 18.62 4.70
CA ILE A 59 -4.68 18.90 5.78
C ILE A 59 -3.30 19.18 5.17
N PRO A 60 -2.76 20.41 5.31
CA PRO A 60 -1.46 20.75 4.75
C PRO A 60 -0.33 19.86 5.28
N GLY A 61 0.53 19.38 4.38
CA GLY A 61 1.67 18.51 4.71
C GLY A 61 1.34 17.05 5.00
N PHE A 62 0.08 16.67 4.83
CA PHE A 62 -0.46 15.37 5.16
C PHE A 62 -0.79 14.59 3.86
N GLU A 63 -0.39 13.35 3.73
CA GLU A 63 -0.76 12.47 2.62
C GLU A 63 -1.88 11.51 2.98
N GLY A 64 -1.80 10.90 4.13
CA GLY A 64 -2.77 9.98 4.68
C GLY A 64 -2.67 9.89 6.19
N GLY A 65 -3.62 9.24 6.82
CA GLY A 65 -3.58 8.96 8.25
C GLY A 65 -4.67 8.02 8.70
N LEU A 66 -4.39 7.37 9.80
CA LEU A 66 -5.27 6.41 10.44
C LEU A 66 -5.46 6.83 11.90
N PHE A 67 -6.71 7.01 12.33
CA PHE A 67 -7.06 7.55 13.63
C PHE A 67 -8.08 6.67 14.34
N TYR A 68 -7.80 6.27 15.57
CA TYR A 68 -8.78 5.59 16.40
C TYR A 68 -9.73 6.61 17.04
N VAL A 69 -11.02 6.39 16.89
CA VAL A 69 -12.08 7.27 17.41
C VAL A 69 -12.85 6.51 18.48
N GLU A 70 -12.66 6.91 19.76
CA GLU A 70 -13.23 6.20 20.91
C GLU A 70 -14.76 6.19 20.89
N GLU A 71 -15.40 7.28 20.51
CA GLU A 71 -16.86 7.41 20.43
C GLU A 71 -17.47 6.43 19.41
N ARG A 72 -16.67 6.01 18.43
CA ARG A 72 -17.10 5.10 17.36
C ARG A 72 -16.58 3.68 17.56
N GLN A 73 -15.72 3.47 18.56
CA GLN A 73 -15.05 2.19 18.82
C GLN A 73 -14.39 1.62 17.57
N GLY A 74 -13.74 2.49 16.78
CA GLY A 74 -13.17 2.09 15.49
C GLY A 74 -12.23 3.10 14.88
N TRP A 75 -11.62 2.72 13.76
CA TRP A 75 -10.63 3.48 13.05
C TRP A 75 -11.24 4.29 11.91
N VAL A 76 -10.74 5.50 11.72
CA VAL A 76 -11.03 6.38 10.57
C VAL A 76 -9.77 6.48 9.75
N MET A 77 -9.86 6.11 8.47
CA MET A 77 -8.77 6.24 7.49
C MET A 77 -9.02 7.49 6.64
N LEU A 78 -8.05 8.39 6.58
CA LEU A 78 -8.12 9.61 5.80
C LEU A 78 -7.00 9.66 4.74
N TYR A 79 -7.29 10.30 3.61
CA TYR A 79 -6.31 10.65 2.61
C TYR A 79 -6.48 12.11 2.17
N ASN A 80 -5.38 12.72 1.68
CA ASN A 80 -5.41 14.13 1.30
C ASN A 80 -6.22 14.33 0.01
N GLU A 81 -7.23 15.19 0.05
CA GLU A 81 -8.10 15.49 -1.10
C GLU A 81 -7.38 16.22 -2.25
N THR A 82 -6.20 16.81 -1.99
CA THR A 82 -5.39 17.45 -3.03
C THR A 82 -4.65 16.47 -3.91
N ILE A 83 -4.60 15.19 -3.52
CA ILE A 83 -4.02 14.13 -4.33
C ILE A 83 -4.98 13.81 -5.49
N THR A 84 -4.54 14.05 -6.72
CA THR A 84 -5.35 13.83 -7.94
C THR A 84 -5.05 12.51 -8.64
N SER A 85 -3.93 11.85 -8.32
CA SER A 85 -3.55 10.58 -8.91
C SER A 85 -4.25 9.42 -8.21
N GLU A 86 -5.10 8.71 -8.91
CA GLU A 86 -5.80 7.51 -8.41
C GLU A 86 -4.83 6.44 -7.89
N GLY A 87 -3.70 6.24 -8.58
CA GLY A 87 -2.67 5.29 -8.15
C GLY A 87 -2.00 5.71 -6.84
N ARG A 88 -1.80 7.03 -6.63
CA ARG A 88 -1.26 7.54 -5.38
C ARG A 88 -2.28 7.42 -4.24
N ILE A 89 -3.55 7.78 -4.49
CA ILE A 89 -4.64 7.61 -3.51
C ILE A 89 -4.73 6.14 -3.08
N ARG A 90 -4.68 5.21 -4.04
CA ARG A 90 -4.72 3.77 -3.76
C ARG A 90 -3.53 3.32 -2.92
N PHE A 91 -2.32 3.81 -3.23
CA PHE A 91 -1.13 3.49 -2.45
C PHE A 91 -1.22 4.06 -1.03
N THR A 92 -1.62 5.32 -0.86
CA THR A 92 -1.84 5.95 0.44
C THR A 92 -2.83 5.15 1.29
N LYS A 93 -3.99 4.79 0.73
CA LYS A 93 -4.96 3.93 1.43
C LYS A 93 -4.39 2.55 1.79
N GLY A 94 -3.60 1.96 0.90
CA GLY A 94 -2.89 0.70 1.15
C GLY A 94 -1.88 0.81 2.29
N HIS A 95 -1.19 1.92 2.38
CA HIS A 95 -0.24 2.27 3.43
C HIS A 95 -0.96 2.41 4.79
N GLU A 96 -2.06 3.19 4.85
CA GLU A 96 -2.87 3.31 6.08
C GLU A 96 -3.47 1.96 6.53
N LEU A 97 -3.84 1.12 5.56
CA LEU A 97 -4.25 -0.25 5.86
C LEU A 97 -3.08 -1.08 6.42
N GLY A 98 -1.84 -0.79 6.01
CA GLY A 98 -0.63 -1.37 6.58
C GLY A 98 -0.47 -1.03 8.06
N HIS A 99 -0.65 0.23 8.44
CA HIS A 99 -0.67 0.65 9.85
C HIS A 99 -1.76 -0.08 10.62
N TYR A 100 -2.97 -0.17 10.09
CA TYR A 100 -4.05 -0.93 10.71
C TYR A 100 -3.71 -2.40 10.92
N MET A 101 -3.11 -3.05 9.94
CA MET A 101 -2.76 -4.47 10.00
C MET A 101 -1.62 -4.78 10.97
N LEU A 102 -0.62 -3.90 11.03
CA LEU A 102 0.65 -4.17 11.71
C LEU A 102 0.79 -3.44 13.05
N HIS A 103 0.26 -2.22 13.15
CA HIS A 103 0.63 -1.30 14.22
C HIS A 103 -0.53 -0.85 15.11
N ARG A 104 -1.80 -1.11 14.75
CA ARG A 104 -3.00 -0.63 15.46
C ARG A 104 -3.02 -0.90 16.97
N GLY A 105 -2.30 -1.90 17.46
CA GLY A 105 -2.17 -2.20 18.88
C GLY A 105 -1.08 -1.43 19.63
N GLN A 106 -0.34 -0.58 18.92
CA GLN A 106 0.82 0.15 19.45
C GLN A 106 0.49 1.64 19.66
N GLN A 107 -0.30 2.23 18.78
CA GLN A 107 -0.68 3.65 18.79
C GLN A 107 -2.14 3.78 18.39
N THR A 108 -2.73 4.95 18.68
CA THR A 108 -4.10 5.31 18.31
C THR A 108 -4.17 6.29 17.13
N GLU A 109 -3.02 6.70 16.62
CA GLU A 109 -2.89 7.68 15.55
C GLU A 109 -1.63 7.42 14.74
N PHE A 110 -1.78 7.43 13.40
CA PHE A 110 -0.70 7.41 12.41
C PHE A 110 -0.91 8.56 11.45
N ARG A 111 0.14 9.34 11.17
CA ARG A 111 0.10 10.48 10.24
C ARG A 111 1.27 10.35 9.26
N CYS A 112 0.94 10.21 8.00
CA CYS A 112 1.92 10.02 6.94
C CYS A 112 2.14 11.33 6.19
N THR A 113 3.36 11.84 6.22
CA THR A 113 3.77 13.06 5.51
C THR A 113 4.74 12.75 4.39
N GLN A 114 4.93 13.67 3.44
CA GLN A 114 5.88 13.51 2.34
C GLN A 114 7.35 13.39 2.77
N GLY A 115 7.66 13.69 4.03
CA GLY A 115 9.04 13.79 4.56
C GLY A 115 9.53 12.56 5.31
N ASP A 116 8.65 11.61 5.62
CA ASP A 116 8.98 10.52 6.56
C ASP A 116 9.97 9.48 6.03
N MET A 117 10.22 9.46 4.73
CA MET A 117 11.23 8.57 4.11
C MET A 117 12.70 8.88 4.47
N LEU A 118 13.01 9.96 5.18
CA LEU A 118 14.38 10.42 5.43
C LEU A 118 14.80 10.40 6.90
N HIS A 119 13.93 10.06 7.84
CA HIS A 119 14.23 10.08 9.27
C HIS A 119 14.40 8.69 9.88
N TRP A 120 15.58 8.42 10.43
CA TRP A 120 15.90 7.23 11.22
C TRP A 120 15.31 7.37 12.63
N SER A 121 14.05 6.98 12.78
CA SER A 121 13.35 6.91 14.05
C SER A 121 12.58 5.58 14.15
N ALA A 122 12.04 5.26 15.31
CA ALA A 122 11.14 4.09 15.44
C ALA A 122 9.92 4.21 14.52
N ASP A 123 9.49 5.43 14.22
CA ASP A 123 8.42 5.73 13.29
C ASP A 123 8.83 5.39 11.85
N ALA A 124 10.11 5.60 11.46
CA ALA A 124 10.61 5.23 10.14
C ALA A 124 10.50 3.71 9.86
N ASP A 125 10.69 2.88 10.86
CA ASP A 125 10.52 1.43 10.71
C ASP A 125 9.05 1.06 10.49
N GLN A 126 8.11 1.75 11.14
CA GLN A 126 6.67 1.51 10.95
C GLN A 126 6.20 2.00 9.58
N GLU A 127 6.67 3.17 9.15
CA GLU A 127 6.40 3.73 7.82
C GLU A 127 6.91 2.80 6.71
N MET A 128 8.15 2.32 6.84
CA MET A 128 8.72 1.36 5.89
C MET A 128 7.93 0.05 5.86
N GLN A 129 7.46 -0.45 7.00
CA GLN A 129 6.63 -1.66 7.06
C GLN A 129 5.26 -1.44 6.42
N ALA A 130 4.65 -0.27 6.59
CA ALA A 130 3.38 0.09 5.97
C ALA A 130 3.53 0.22 4.44
N ASP A 131 4.61 0.84 3.95
CA ASP A 131 4.95 0.91 2.52
C ASP A 131 5.18 -0.48 1.91
N GLU A 132 5.92 -1.32 2.61
CA GLU A 132 6.18 -2.69 2.17
C GLU A 132 4.89 -3.50 2.09
N PHE A 133 4.03 -3.38 3.11
CA PHE A 133 2.70 -3.99 3.09
C PHE A 133 1.87 -3.52 1.89
N ALA A 134 1.77 -2.20 1.67
CA ALA A 134 1.02 -1.62 0.55
C ALA A 134 1.54 -2.14 -0.79
N SER A 135 2.86 -2.16 -0.98
CA SER A 135 3.51 -2.69 -2.18
C SER A 135 3.18 -4.17 -2.41
N HIS A 136 3.22 -4.99 -1.36
CA HIS A 136 2.89 -6.41 -1.45
C HIS A 136 1.41 -6.69 -1.70
N LEU A 137 0.51 -5.89 -1.11
CA LEU A 137 -0.93 -6.03 -1.28
C LEU A 137 -1.37 -5.61 -2.69
N LEU A 138 -0.92 -4.44 -3.13
CA LEU A 138 -1.34 -3.86 -4.40
C LEU A 138 -0.70 -4.56 -5.61
N MET A 139 0.55 -4.98 -5.47
CA MET A 139 1.35 -5.64 -6.51
C MET A 139 1.94 -6.96 -6.00
N PRO A 140 1.13 -8.00 -5.75
CA PRO A 140 1.65 -9.30 -5.31
C PRO A 140 2.65 -9.84 -6.32
N LEU A 141 3.81 -10.32 -5.83
CA LEU A 141 4.96 -10.62 -6.67
C LEU A 141 4.67 -11.69 -7.74
N THR A 142 3.87 -12.67 -7.41
CA THR A 142 3.44 -13.71 -8.36
C THR A 142 2.72 -13.09 -9.56
N HIS A 143 1.71 -12.27 -9.32
CA HIS A 143 0.95 -11.59 -10.37
C HIS A 143 1.77 -10.49 -11.08
N PHE A 144 2.66 -9.82 -10.33
CA PHE A 144 3.50 -8.77 -10.92
C PHE A 144 4.48 -9.33 -11.95
N ARG A 145 5.04 -10.51 -11.70
CA ARG A 145 5.98 -11.18 -12.62
C ARG A 145 5.31 -11.82 -13.84
N GLU A 146 4.01 -12.05 -13.79
CA GLU A 146 3.29 -12.62 -14.93
C GLU A 146 3.48 -11.73 -16.17
N GLY A 147 3.99 -12.32 -17.26
CA GLY A 147 4.24 -11.62 -18.53
C GLY A 147 5.48 -10.71 -18.56
N LEU A 148 6.23 -10.59 -17.45
CA LEU A 148 7.56 -10.01 -17.44
C LEU A 148 8.56 -11.15 -17.64
N GLY A 149 9.40 -11.08 -18.68
CA GLY A 149 10.48 -12.03 -18.88
C GLY A 149 11.59 -11.90 -17.84
N ASP A 150 12.56 -12.83 -17.87
CA ASP A 150 13.74 -12.78 -16.98
C ASP A 150 14.78 -11.74 -17.40
N GLY A 151 14.51 -10.97 -18.46
CA GLY A 151 15.41 -9.98 -19.04
C GLY A 151 15.19 -8.55 -18.53
N ALA A 152 15.78 -7.61 -19.25
CA ALA A 152 15.54 -6.18 -19.05
C ALA A 152 14.07 -5.85 -19.35
N VAL A 153 13.46 -5.09 -18.48
CA VAL A 153 12.08 -4.61 -18.61
C VAL A 153 12.12 -3.19 -19.18
N ASP A 154 11.29 -2.92 -20.15
CA ASP A 154 11.14 -1.58 -20.72
C ASP A 154 10.00 -0.79 -20.04
N PHE A 155 9.93 0.51 -20.36
CA PHE A 155 8.90 1.38 -19.78
C PHE A 155 7.48 1.06 -20.26
N PHE A 156 7.30 0.42 -21.42
CA PHE A 156 5.98 -0.02 -21.89
C PHE A 156 5.46 -1.16 -21.01
N GLN A 157 6.28 -2.17 -20.75
CA GLN A 157 5.96 -3.28 -19.86
C GLN A 157 5.65 -2.78 -18.43
N LEU A 158 6.44 -1.82 -17.91
CA LEU A 158 6.17 -1.20 -16.62
C LEU A 158 4.88 -0.36 -16.64
N GLY A 159 4.58 0.30 -17.77
CA GLY A 159 3.34 1.02 -18.01
C GLY A 159 2.12 0.09 -17.95
N ASP A 160 2.21 -1.06 -18.61
CA ASP A 160 1.14 -2.09 -18.57
C ASP A 160 0.93 -2.61 -17.14
N LYS A 161 2.01 -2.84 -16.38
CA LYS A 161 1.91 -3.21 -14.96
C LYS A 161 1.32 -2.07 -14.11
N SER A 162 1.72 -0.84 -14.34
CA SER A 162 1.14 0.34 -13.70
C SER A 162 -0.39 0.39 -13.92
N ALA A 163 -0.83 0.21 -15.15
CA ALA A 163 -2.26 0.18 -15.51
C ALA A 163 -2.98 -1.03 -14.90
N GLN A 164 -2.42 -2.23 -15.00
CA GLN A 164 -2.99 -3.47 -14.46
C GLN A 164 -3.27 -3.35 -12.96
N PHE A 165 -2.31 -2.85 -12.20
CA PHE A 165 -2.42 -2.75 -10.74
C PHE A 165 -3.00 -1.41 -10.26
N GLY A 166 -3.21 -0.45 -11.17
CA GLY A 166 -3.72 0.87 -10.84
C GLY A 166 -2.80 1.66 -9.90
N VAL A 167 -1.51 1.56 -10.10
CA VAL A 167 -0.46 2.26 -9.34
C VAL A 167 0.30 3.23 -10.23
N SER A 168 1.18 4.07 -9.66
CA SER A 168 2.03 4.93 -10.48
C SER A 168 3.13 4.13 -11.22
N LEU A 169 3.61 4.65 -12.35
CA LEU A 169 4.74 4.06 -13.07
C LEU A 169 5.98 3.94 -12.16
N THR A 170 6.22 4.94 -11.32
CA THR A 170 7.30 4.92 -10.32
C THR A 170 7.14 3.75 -9.33
N ALA A 171 5.91 3.51 -8.84
CA ALA A 171 5.64 2.38 -7.94
C ALA A 171 5.87 1.03 -8.65
N ALA A 172 5.45 0.89 -9.90
CA ALA A 172 5.70 -0.30 -10.69
C ALA A 172 7.20 -0.53 -10.95
N ALA A 173 7.94 0.54 -11.26
CA ALA A 173 9.39 0.48 -11.47
C ALA A 173 10.14 0.09 -10.19
N LEU A 174 9.80 0.70 -9.04
CA LEU A 174 10.35 0.33 -7.73
C LEU A 174 10.04 -1.14 -7.37
N ARG A 175 8.81 -1.59 -7.67
CA ARG A 175 8.42 -3.00 -7.46
C ARG A 175 9.29 -3.94 -8.28
N TRP A 176 9.55 -3.58 -9.54
CA TRP A 176 10.42 -4.36 -10.40
C TRP A 176 11.86 -4.40 -9.88
N VAL A 177 12.45 -3.22 -9.56
CA VAL A 177 13.84 -3.13 -9.03
C VAL A 177 14.00 -3.98 -7.76
N LYS A 178 13.03 -3.92 -6.83
CA LYS A 178 13.04 -4.71 -5.59
C LYS A 178 12.83 -6.21 -5.81
N SER A 179 12.37 -6.62 -6.98
CA SER A 179 12.00 -8.02 -7.27
C SER A 179 12.83 -8.70 -8.35
N THR A 180 13.64 -7.95 -9.10
CA THR A 180 14.50 -8.50 -10.15
C THR A 180 15.75 -9.13 -9.56
N SER A 181 16.27 -10.18 -10.22
CA SER A 181 17.59 -10.75 -9.94
C SER A 181 18.72 -10.01 -10.67
N ALA A 182 18.38 -9.13 -11.60
CA ALA A 182 19.36 -8.34 -12.33
C ALA A 182 19.88 -7.17 -11.46
N SER A 183 21.10 -6.74 -11.71
CA SER A 183 21.61 -5.48 -11.16
C SER A 183 20.84 -4.33 -11.81
N ALA A 184 20.00 -3.65 -11.05
CA ALA A 184 19.14 -2.58 -11.54
C ALA A 184 19.20 -1.37 -10.59
N LEU A 185 19.12 -0.18 -11.19
CA LEU A 185 19.03 1.08 -10.48
C LEU A 185 17.92 1.92 -11.10
N LEU A 186 17.08 2.51 -10.27
CA LEU A 186 16.07 3.47 -10.69
C LEU A 186 16.48 4.86 -10.21
N ILE A 187 16.56 5.79 -11.16
CA ILE A 187 16.86 7.20 -10.87
C ILE A 187 15.64 8.03 -11.25
N LEU A 188 15.12 8.79 -10.31
CA LEU A 188 14.10 9.79 -10.55
C LEU A 188 14.76 11.18 -10.62
N SER A 189 14.61 11.85 -11.77
CA SER A 189 15.13 13.20 -11.97
C SER A 189 14.02 14.14 -12.44
N ARG A 190 14.17 15.42 -12.13
CA ARG A 190 13.29 16.48 -12.59
C ARG A 190 14.13 17.73 -12.90
N ASP A 191 13.87 18.36 -14.03
CA ASP A 191 14.56 19.58 -14.47
C ASP A 191 16.11 19.46 -14.46
N GLY A 192 16.63 18.25 -14.77
CA GLY A 192 18.06 17.95 -14.78
C GLY A 192 18.69 17.66 -13.42
N PHE A 193 17.92 17.68 -12.35
CA PHE A 193 18.37 17.35 -11.00
C PHE A 193 17.81 16.00 -10.55
N MET A 194 18.67 15.21 -9.89
CA MET A 194 18.26 13.94 -9.29
C MET A 194 17.42 14.22 -8.02
N ASN A 195 16.21 13.69 -8.00
CA ASN A 195 15.37 13.75 -6.80
C ASN A 195 15.75 12.65 -5.81
N TRP A 196 15.94 11.43 -6.34
CA TRP A 196 16.41 10.26 -5.58
C TRP A 196 16.85 9.12 -6.54
N ALA A 197 17.59 8.15 -5.98
CA ALA A 197 18.03 6.93 -6.66
C ALA A 197 17.97 5.73 -5.70
#